data_39502056cb3118e552d527b81797be69
#
_entry.id   39502056cb3118e552d527b81797be69
#
_cell.length_a   1.000
_cell.length_b   1.000
_cell.length_c   1.000
_cell.angle_alpha   90.00
_cell.angle_beta   90.00
_cell.angle_gamma   90.00
#
_symmetry.space_group_name_H-M   'P 1'
#
loop_
_entity.id
_entity.type
_entity.pdbx_description
1 polymer ?
#
loop_
_entity_poly.entity_id
_entity_poly.type
_entity_poly.pdbx_seq_one_letter_code
_entity_poly.pdbx_strand_id
1 'polypeptide(L)'
;MTATEIGATFADVDQRSQLRRAVFASTIGTTIEWYDFLLYSTVTGLVFGKLYFPQSDPLVATMQAYAIFFVGFVARPIGAFIFGHYGDRIGRKAALIATLLLTGFATFAVALVPSYAQIGIWGAIIMILLRFVQGIGVGGEWGGSVLLAMEWAKTNAHRGFVASWPQFGAPAGLFLANIAVLFFSWLSGDEFLSWGWRIPFFLSIIMVGIGLYIRLGIFETPVFSRILAEERTARAPSIEVFKRQPKEVVLTALARMAEQAPGYVYTAYIFTFGTVVLGASRDFLLTALIVCTALGFLWVPIAGHLSDRVGRRRMYMIGASFSGLFGFFYFWLLGTGSPGLIFLAIALSLLPIMTLYGPQAALIAESFEPRLRYSGAGIGYQLASIIAGGPAPFIAAALFAAFHSGYAIAFYILGCGVISIVAALLLKDHTNKNIDEVDVSPL
;
A
#
# COMPACT_ATOMS: atom_id res chain seq x y z
N MET A 1 -12.74 -43.76 -16.08
CA MET A 1 -12.26 -42.94 -14.95
C MET A 1 -12.46 -43.72 -13.67
N THR A 2 -11.41 -43.96 -12.92
CA THR A 2 -11.48 -44.66 -11.65
C THR A 2 -12.03 -43.74 -10.55
N ALA A 3 -12.61 -44.30 -9.49
CA ALA A 3 -13.11 -43.51 -8.34
C ALA A 3 -12.02 -42.54 -7.77
N THR A 4 -10.74 -42.93 -7.87
CA THR A 4 -9.58 -42.12 -7.46
C THR A 4 -9.37 -40.93 -8.39
N GLU A 5 -9.55 -41.09 -9.70
CA GLU A 5 -9.43 -39.99 -10.67
C GLU A 5 -10.58 -38.98 -10.52
N ILE A 6 -11.81 -39.48 -10.24
CA ILE A 6 -12.96 -38.62 -9.96
C ILE A 6 -12.74 -37.84 -8.66
N GLY A 7 -12.28 -38.47 -7.61
CA GLY A 7 -11.97 -37.81 -6.32
C GLY A 7 -10.87 -36.74 -6.45
N ALA A 8 -9.80 -37.02 -7.21
CA ALA A 8 -8.75 -36.04 -7.50
C ALA A 8 -9.29 -34.83 -8.31
N THR A 9 -10.17 -35.09 -9.28
CA THR A 9 -10.80 -34.04 -10.11
C THR A 9 -11.71 -33.13 -9.29
N PHE A 10 -12.50 -33.67 -8.36
CA PHE A 10 -13.36 -32.87 -7.45
C PHE A 10 -12.53 -32.06 -6.46
N ALA A 11 -11.48 -32.62 -5.87
CA ALA A 11 -10.57 -31.91 -4.99
C ALA A 11 -9.88 -30.73 -5.72
N ASP A 12 -9.51 -30.90 -6.98
CA ASP A 12 -8.89 -29.87 -7.80
C ASP A 12 -9.88 -28.74 -8.18
N VAL A 13 -11.14 -29.07 -8.45
CA VAL A 13 -12.18 -28.09 -8.73
C VAL A 13 -12.49 -27.27 -7.48
N ASP A 14 -12.59 -27.89 -6.32
CA ASP A 14 -12.83 -27.19 -5.06
C ASP A 14 -11.67 -26.25 -4.71
N GLN A 15 -10.42 -26.69 -4.84
CA GLN A 15 -9.26 -25.85 -4.55
C GLN A 15 -9.13 -24.66 -5.51
N ARG A 16 -9.44 -24.81 -6.81
CA ARG A 16 -9.47 -23.68 -7.75
C ARG A 16 -10.57 -22.66 -7.38
N SER A 17 -11.70 -23.15 -6.92
CA SER A 17 -12.78 -22.29 -6.42
C SER A 17 -12.32 -21.51 -5.19
N GLN A 18 -11.70 -22.15 -4.21
CA GLN A 18 -11.18 -21.51 -3.01
C GLN A 18 -10.07 -20.50 -3.31
N LEU A 19 -9.14 -20.82 -4.23
CA LEU A 19 -8.12 -19.88 -4.69
C LEU A 19 -8.76 -18.60 -5.27
N ARG A 20 -9.75 -18.75 -6.16
CA ARG A 20 -10.44 -17.58 -6.73
C ARG A 20 -11.13 -16.73 -5.67
N ARG A 21 -11.80 -17.38 -4.71
CA ARG A 21 -12.45 -16.69 -3.57
C ARG A 21 -11.43 -15.97 -2.70
N ALA A 22 -10.32 -16.61 -2.37
CA ALA A 22 -9.24 -16.03 -1.57
C ALA A 22 -8.60 -14.82 -2.27
N VAL A 23 -8.27 -14.94 -3.57
CA VAL A 23 -7.72 -13.85 -4.38
C VAL A 23 -8.71 -12.69 -4.46
N PHE A 24 -9.98 -12.97 -4.77
CA PHE A 24 -11.02 -11.95 -4.85
C PHE A 24 -11.20 -11.22 -3.50
N ALA A 25 -11.32 -11.99 -2.41
CA ALA A 25 -11.47 -11.42 -1.07
C ALA A 25 -10.27 -10.59 -0.62
N SER A 26 -9.04 -11.06 -0.90
CA SER A 26 -7.83 -10.30 -0.64
C SER A 26 -7.78 -9.01 -1.46
N THR A 27 -8.07 -9.07 -2.74
CA THR A 27 -8.04 -7.90 -3.64
C THR A 27 -9.07 -6.84 -3.23
N ILE A 28 -10.33 -7.25 -2.98
CA ILE A 28 -11.38 -6.32 -2.54
C ILE A 28 -11.07 -5.76 -1.14
N GLY A 29 -10.62 -6.62 -0.21
CA GLY A 29 -10.23 -6.19 1.12
C GLY A 29 -9.14 -5.14 1.09
N THR A 30 -8.06 -5.42 0.37
CA THR A 30 -6.97 -4.46 0.19
C THR A 30 -7.42 -3.17 -0.51
N THR A 31 -8.30 -3.27 -1.52
CA THR A 31 -8.86 -2.08 -2.19
C THR A 31 -9.61 -1.19 -1.21
N ILE A 32 -10.44 -1.76 -0.32
CA ILE A 32 -11.20 -1.03 0.69
C ILE A 32 -10.24 -0.34 1.69
N GLU A 33 -9.27 -1.08 2.23
CA GLU A 33 -8.34 -0.54 3.21
C GLU A 33 -7.43 0.55 2.62
N TRP A 34 -7.00 0.40 1.36
CA TRP A 34 -6.24 1.44 0.68
C TRP A 34 -7.11 2.64 0.25
N TYR A 35 -8.39 2.42 -0.08
CA TYR A 35 -9.34 3.51 -0.25
C TYR A 35 -9.38 4.38 1.02
N ASP A 36 -9.63 3.76 2.17
CA ASP A 36 -9.71 4.44 3.46
C ASP A 36 -8.43 5.21 3.80
N PHE A 37 -7.27 4.58 3.59
CA PHE A 37 -6.00 5.22 3.90
C PHE A 37 -5.64 6.36 2.94
N LEU A 38 -5.86 6.18 1.64
CA LEU A 38 -5.46 7.15 0.61
C LEU A 38 -6.50 8.26 0.42
N LEU A 39 -7.77 8.01 0.74
CA LEU A 39 -8.78 9.05 0.85
C LEU A 39 -8.33 10.15 1.82
N TYR A 40 -7.79 9.77 2.98
CA TYR A 40 -7.23 10.72 3.93
C TYR A 40 -6.10 11.54 3.29
N SER A 41 -5.21 10.92 2.51
CA SER A 41 -4.12 11.60 1.79
C SER A 41 -4.64 12.68 0.84
N THR A 42 -5.63 12.33 0.02
CA THR A 42 -6.24 13.24 -0.96
C THR A 42 -6.90 14.42 -0.26
N VAL A 43 -7.69 14.16 0.79
CA VAL A 43 -8.41 15.23 1.52
C VAL A 43 -7.46 16.07 2.38
N THR A 44 -6.36 15.49 2.89
CA THR A 44 -5.33 16.23 3.64
C THR A 44 -4.81 17.43 2.85
N GLY A 45 -4.40 17.20 1.61
CA GLY A 45 -3.86 18.25 0.75
C GLY A 45 -4.89 19.30 0.30
N LEU A 46 -6.18 18.98 0.39
CA LEU A 46 -7.26 19.81 -0.14
C LEU A 46 -8.04 20.59 0.92
N VAL A 47 -8.19 20.01 2.12
CA VAL A 47 -9.19 20.42 3.12
C VAL A 47 -8.60 20.65 4.51
N PHE A 48 -7.79 19.71 5.01
CA PHE A 48 -7.48 19.66 6.44
C PHE A 48 -6.65 20.84 6.94
N GLY A 49 -5.74 21.35 6.13
CA GLY A 49 -5.00 22.59 6.46
C GLY A 49 -5.93 23.75 6.77
N LYS A 50 -6.97 23.94 5.95
CA LYS A 50 -7.94 25.03 6.09
C LYS A 50 -8.89 24.83 7.28
N LEU A 51 -9.32 23.60 7.55
CA LEU A 51 -10.34 23.31 8.56
C LEU A 51 -9.78 23.14 9.97
N TYR A 52 -8.55 22.63 10.10
CA TYR A 52 -7.96 22.30 11.41
C TYR A 52 -6.82 23.23 11.83
N PHE A 53 -6.25 24.01 10.88
CA PHE A 53 -5.18 24.96 11.13
C PHE A 53 -5.43 26.32 10.49
N PRO A 54 -6.62 26.93 10.67
CA PRO A 54 -7.01 28.18 9.99
C PRO A 54 -6.22 29.39 10.44
N GLN A 55 -5.52 29.31 11.59
CA GLN A 55 -4.71 30.41 12.15
C GLN A 55 -3.25 30.36 11.69
N SER A 56 -2.84 29.31 10.99
CA SER A 56 -1.49 29.16 10.45
C SER A 56 -1.40 29.73 9.04
N ASP A 57 -0.20 30.15 8.65
CA ASP A 57 0.10 30.44 7.24
C ASP A 57 -0.31 29.24 6.37
N PRO A 58 -0.87 29.44 5.16
CA PRO A 58 -1.37 28.35 4.32
C PRO A 58 -0.37 27.21 4.05
N LEU A 59 0.91 27.53 3.87
CA LEU A 59 1.97 26.54 3.70
C LEU A 59 2.19 25.76 4.99
N VAL A 60 2.29 26.46 6.13
CA VAL A 60 2.45 25.84 7.44
C VAL A 60 1.25 24.97 7.79
N ALA A 61 0.03 25.42 7.54
CA ALA A 61 -1.21 24.65 7.73
C ALA A 61 -1.20 23.34 6.92
N THR A 62 -0.74 23.40 5.66
CA THR A 62 -0.58 22.23 4.81
C THR A 62 0.47 21.28 5.37
N MET A 63 1.61 21.77 5.82
CA MET A 63 2.64 20.95 6.45
C MET A 63 2.16 20.29 7.75
N GLN A 64 1.40 21.01 8.58
CA GLN A 64 0.77 20.46 9.79
C GLN A 64 -0.21 19.32 9.46
N ALA A 65 -1.03 19.49 8.40
CA ALA A 65 -1.92 18.44 7.94
C ALA A 65 -1.17 17.21 7.41
N TYR A 66 -0.06 17.40 6.70
CA TYR A 66 0.81 16.28 6.29
C TYR A 66 1.55 15.64 7.47
N ALA A 67 1.86 16.39 8.54
CA ALA A 67 2.41 15.80 9.75
C ALA A 67 1.43 14.83 10.42
N ILE A 68 0.14 15.16 10.45
CA ILE A 68 -0.91 14.21 10.89
C ILE A 68 -0.96 13.00 9.96
N PHE A 69 -0.88 13.19 8.65
CA PHE A 69 -0.83 12.10 7.69
C PHE A 69 0.37 11.16 7.97
N PHE A 70 1.53 11.70 8.29
CA PHE A 70 2.74 10.95 8.64
C PHE A 70 2.58 10.06 9.88
N VAL A 71 1.78 10.48 10.88
CA VAL A 71 1.50 9.66 12.07
C VAL A 71 0.95 8.28 11.67
N GLY A 72 0.12 8.21 10.62
CA GLY A 72 -0.37 6.94 10.10
C GLY A 72 0.75 6.00 9.63
N PHE A 73 1.84 6.54 9.07
CA PHE A 73 2.99 5.73 8.64
C PHE A 73 3.81 5.21 9.82
N VAL A 74 3.97 6.02 10.85
CA VAL A 74 4.66 5.60 12.10
C VAL A 74 3.89 4.47 12.79
N ALA A 75 2.57 4.48 12.73
CA ALA A 75 1.71 3.46 13.33
C ALA A 75 1.72 2.12 12.56
N ARG A 76 2.04 2.11 11.25
CA ARG A 76 2.00 0.88 10.43
C ARG A 76 2.91 -0.25 10.91
N PRO A 77 4.19 -0.06 11.23
CA PRO A 77 5.02 -1.13 11.78
C PRO A 77 4.51 -1.67 13.12
N ILE A 78 3.88 -0.83 13.94
CA ILE A 78 3.23 -1.25 15.19
C ILE A 78 2.07 -2.19 14.85
N GLY A 79 1.25 -1.82 13.86
CA GLY A 79 0.17 -2.68 13.35
C GLY A 79 0.69 -3.99 12.79
N ALA A 80 1.75 -3.97 11.97
CA ALA A 80 2.38 -5.16 11.43
C ALA A 80 2.92 -6.08 12.55
N PHE A 81 3.51 -5.50 13.60
CA PHE A 81 3.99 -6.26 14.75
C PHE A 81 2.83 -6.94 15.51
N ILE A 82 1.77 -6.21 15.80
CA ILE A 82 0.59 -6.72 16.53
C ILE A 82 -0.13 -7.78 15.68
N PHE A 83 -0.58 -7.43 14.49
CA PHE A 83 -1.39 -8.32 13.66
C PHE A 83 -0.57 -9.45 13.02
N GLY A 84 0.72 -9.24 12.78
CA GLY A 84 1.64 -10.30 12.41
C GLY A 84 1.72 -11.36 13.51
N HIS A 85 1.92 -10.93 14.76
CA HIS A 85 1.94 -11.84 15.92
C HIS A 85 0.66 -12.67 16.02
N TYR A 86 -0.50 -12.02 15.95
CA TYR A 86 -1.78 -12.72 16.03
C TYR A 86 -2.06 -13.55 14.78
N GLY A 87 -1.75 -13.05 13.57
CA GLY A 87 -1.97 -13.79 12.32
C GLY A 87 -1.15 -15.06 12.18
N ASP A 88 0.05 -15.11 12.77
CA ASP A 88 0.87 -16.33 12.83
C ASP A 88 0.47 -17.28 13.98
N ARG A 89 -0.41 -16.85 14.91
CA ARG A 89 -0.90 -17.65 16.03
C ARG A 89 -2.34 -18.12 15.91
N ILE A 90 -3.25 -17.26 15.48
CA ILE A 90 -4.70 -17.50 15.48
C ILE A 90 -5.30 -17.54 14.07
N GLY A 91 -4.53 -17.22 13.05
CA GLY A 91 -4.92 -17.31 11.63
C GLY A 91 -4.96 -16.00 10.89
N ARG A 92 -4.78 -16.11 9.57
CA ARG A 92 -4.72 -14.97 8.64
C ARG A 92 -6.10 -14.29 8.53
N LYS A 93 -7.17 -15.08 8.46
CA LYS A 93 -8.56 -14.60 8.33
C LYS A 93 -8.98 -13.71 9.50
N ALA A 94 -8.74 -14.16 10.74
CA ALA A 94 -9.13 -13.41 11.93
C ALA A 94 -8.41 -12.07 12.03
N ALA A 95 -7.10 -12.04 11.76
CA ALA A 95 -6.31 -10.82 11.71
C ALA A 95 -6.85 -9.83 10.66
N LEU A 96 -7.14 -10.32 9.45
CA LEU A 96 -7.67 -9.49 8.36
C LEU A 96 -9.06 -8.89 8.66
N ILE A 97 -9.93 -9.60 9.36
CA ILE A 97 -11.22 -9.06 9.80
C ILE A 97 -11.00 -7.93 10.81
N ALA A 98 -10.11 -8.13 11.78
CA ALA A 98 -9.82 -7.12 12.78
C ALA A 98 -9.19 -5.85 12.19
N THR A 99 -8.25 -5.98 11.24
CA THR A 99 -7.65 -4.82 10.55
C THR A 99 -8.67 -4.03 9.75
N LEU A 100 -9.55 -4.72 8.99
CA LEU A 100 -10.62 -4.09 8.22
C LEU A 100 -11.56 -3.27 9.11
N LEU A 101 -12.02 -3.85 10.22
CA LEU A 101 -12.90 -3.17 11.16
C LEU A 101 -12.20 -1.95 11.79
N LEU A 102 -10.95 -2.11 12.22
CA LEU A 102 -10.20 -1.05 12.87
C LEU A 102 -9.97 0.14 11.90
N THR A 103 -9.53 -0.14 10.67
CA THR A 103 -9.29 0.89 9.65
C THR A 103 -10.58 1.59 9.26
N GLY A 104 -11.62 0.82 8.95
CA GLY A 104 -12.86 1.39 8.44
C GLY A 104 -13.63 2.20 9.47
N PHE A 105 -13.69 1.74 10.75
CA PHE A 105 -14.29 2.54 11.81
C PHE A 105 -13.49 3.82 12.10
N ALA A 106 -12.16 3.76 12.07
CA ALA A 106 -11.33 4.95 12.21
C ALA A 106 -11.58 5.95 11.06
N THR A 107 -11.69 5.45 9.82
CA THR A 107 -11.99 6.28 8.65
C THR A 107 -13.38 6.91 8.74
N PHE A 108 -14.39 6.14 9.09
CA PHE A 108 -15.74 6.66 9.33
C PHE A 108 -15.75 7.76 10.40
N ALA A 109 -15.02 7.55 11.50
CA ALA A 109 -14.94 8.53 12.59
C ALA A 109 -14.29 9.86 12.17
N VAL A 110 -13.38 9.85 11.19
CA VAL A 110 -12.81 11.09 10.61
C VAL A 110 -13.90 12.02 10.08
N ALA A 111 -14.94 11.47 9.44
CA ALA A 111 -16.06 12.28 8.93
C ALA A 111 -16.84 13.03 10.02
N LEU A 112 -16.81 12.52 11.26
CA LEU A 112 -17.53 13.08 12.41
C LEU A 112 -16.73 14.15 13.16
N VAL A 113 -15.44 14.31 12.89
CA VAL A 113 -14.58 15.24 13.63
C VAL A 113 -15.01 16.68 13.34
N PRO A 114 -15.35 17.47 14.40
CA PRO A 114 -15.68 18.88 14.24
C PRO A 114 -14.46 19.70 13.82
N SER A 115 -14.70 20.82 13.13
CA SER A 115 -13.63 21.72 12.68
C SER A 115 -13.02 22.51 13.85
N TYR A 116 -11.91 23.21 13.58
CA TYR A 116 -11.28 24.11 14.54
C TYR A 116 -12.24 25.20 15.06
N ALA A 117 -13.13 25.70 14.20
CA ALA A 117 -14.11 26.71 14.59
C ALA A 117 -15.08 26.22 15.68
N GLN A 118 -15.31 24.91 15.81
CA GLN A 118 -16.25 24.31 16.77
C GLN A 118 -15.57 23.85 18.07
N ILE A 119 -14.40 23.21 17.97
CA ILE A 119 -13.73 22.59 19.13
C ILE A 119 -12.24 22.97 19.26
N GLY A 120 -11.80 23.96 18.49
CA GLY A 120 -10.40 24.43 18.55
C GLY A 120 -9.38 23.33 18.21
N ILE A 121 -8.26 23.31 18.91
CA ILE A 121 -7.15 22.36 18.69
C ILE A 121 -7.55 20.89 18.91
N TRP A 122 -8.62 20.61 19.64
CA TRP A 122 -9.08 19.25 19.89
C TRP A 122 -9.44 18.51 18.61
N GLY A 123 -9.90 19.23 17.56
CA GLY A 123 -10.15 18.65 16.24
C GLY A 123 -8.87 18.00 15.66
N ALA A 124 -7.76 18.73 15.68
CA ALA A 124 -6.46 18.21 15.22
C ALA A 124 -5.95 17.05 16.08
N ILE A 125 -6.13 17.10 17.40
CA ILE A 125 -5.73 16.01 18.32
C ILE A 125 -6.53 14.73 18.02
N ILE A 126 -7.85 14.84 17.85
CA ILE A 126 -8.69 13.69 17.47
C ILE A 126 -8.26 13.12 16.12
N MET A 127 -7.96 13.98 15.13
CA MET A 127 -7.47 13.54 13.83
C MET A 127 -6.14 12.75 13.94
N ILE A 128 -5.21 13.19 14.80
CA ILE A 128 -3.95 12.47 15.08
C ILE A 128 -4.24 11.08 15.65
N LEU A 129 -5.14 10.97 16.64
CA LEU A 129 -5.50 9.70 17.26
C LEU A 129 -6.17 8.75 16.25
N LEU A 130 -7.13 9.23 15.48
CA LEU A 130 -7.80 8.44 14.45
C LEU A 130 -6.83 7.98 13.37
N ARG A 131 -5.89 8.85 12.97
CA ARG A 131 -4.86 8.51 12.00
C ARG A 131 -3.89 7.46 12.52
N PHE A 132 -3.54 7.51 13.80
CA PHE A 132 -2.73 6.50 14.45
C PHE A 132 -3.44 5.14 14.46
N VAL A 133 -4.71 5.09 14.87
CA VAL A 133 -5.54 3.88 14.86
C VAL A 133 -5.69 3.30 13.46
N GLN A 134 -5.96 4.15 12.45
CA GLN A 134 -6.03 3.75 11.04
C GLN A 134 -4.72 3.16 10.55
N GLY A 135 -3.59 3.77 10.93
CA GLY A 135 -2.25 3.27 10.59
C GLY A 135 -1.96 1.89 11.17
N ILE A 136 -2.39 1.61 12.42
CA ILE A 136 -2.30 0.27 13.03
C ILE A 136 -3.08 -0.76 12.20
N GLY A 137 -4.30 -0.45 11.78
CA GLY A 137 -5.12 -1.35 10.95
C GLY A 137 -4.42 -1.68 9.63
N VAL A 138 -4.11 -0.66 8.83
CA VAL A 138 -3.44 -0.81 7.53
C VAL A 138 -2.08 -1.52 7.66
N GLY A 139 -1.37 -1.30 8.76
CA GLY A 139 -0.10 -1.96 9.04
C GLY A 139 -0.19 -3.48 9.10
N GLY A 140 -1.29 -4.00 9.65
CA GLY A 140 -1.53 -5.44 9.79
C GLY A 140 -2.10 -6.12 8.54
N GLU A 141 -2.72 -5.38 7.65
CA GLU A 141 -3.49 -5.93 6.53
C GLU A 141 -2.62 -6.59 5.47
N TRP A 142 -1.59 -5.91 5.00
CA TRP A 142 -0.85 -6.31 3.80
C TRP A 142 -0.30 -7.74 3.87
N GLY A 143 0.36 -8.11 4.97
CA GLY A 143 0.92 -9.46 5.14
C GLY A 143 -0.16 -10.54 5.06
N GLY A 144 -1.29 -10.32 5.71
CA GLY A 144 -2.42 -11.25 5.69
C GLY A 144 -3.04 -11.43 4.32
N SER A 145 -3.29 -10.33 3.59
CA SER A 145 -3.91 -10.35 2.26
C SER A 145 -3.03 -11.09 1.23
N VAL A 146 -1.73 -10.79 1.22
CA VAL A 146 -0.78 -11.45 0.32
C VAL A 146 -0.69 -12.95 0.63
N LEU A 147 -0.56 -13.32 1.91
CA LEU A 147 -0.47 -14.73 2.30
C LEU A 147 -1.77 -15.48 2.04
N LEU A 148 -2.92 -14.85 2.31
CA LEU A 148 -4.22 -15.46 2.01
C LEU A 148 -4.35 -15.82 0.53
N ALA A 149 -3.91 -14.96 -0.38
CA ALA A 149 -3.92 -15.25 -1.81
C ALA A 149 -2.85 -16.28 -2.19
N MET A 150 -1.61 -16.11 -1.72
CA MET A 150 -0.45 -16.88 -2.17
C MET A 150 -0.42 -18.31 -1.64
N GLU A 151 -0.84 -18.54 -0.39
CA GLU A 151 -0.83 -19.85 0.26
C GLU A 151 -1.91 -20.82 -0.30
N TRP A 152 -2.92 -20.31 -1.03
CA TRP A 152 -3.86 -21.12 -1.80
C TRP A 152 -3.35 -21.51 -3.20
N ALA A 153 -2.24 -20.93 -3.68
CA ALA A 153 -1.68 -21.27 -4.99
C ALA A 153 -0.99 -22.66 -4.95
N LYS A 154 -1.47 -23.61 -5.76
CA LYS A 154 -0.93 -24.99 -5.85
C LYS A 154 0.47 -25.04 -6.44
N THR A 155 0.73 -24.22 -7.45
CA THR A 155 1.95 -24.30 -8.24
C THR A 155 2.84 -23.11 -7.96
N ASN A 156 4.12 -23.40 -7.82
CA ASN A 156 5.15 -22.38 -7.66
C ASN A 156 5.24 -21.44 -8.88
N ALA A 157 4.76 -21.91 -10.06
CA ALA A 157 4.89 -21.23 -11.35
C ALA A 157 4.04 -19.96 -11.52
N HIS A 158 2.99 -19.72 -10.69
CA HIS A 158 2.08 -18.59 -10.84
C HIS A 158 1.91 -17.75 -9.57
N ARG A 159 2.79 -17.94 -8.58
CA ARG A 159 2.68 -17.22 -7.30
C ARG A 159 2.88 -15.71 -7.43
N GLY A 160 3.75 -15.26 -8.33
CA GLY A 160 3.93 -13.84 -8.61
C GLY A 160 2.64 -13.20 -9.13
N PHE A 161 1.97 -13.86 -10.07
CA PHE A 161 0.67 -13.42 -10.59
C PHE A 161 -0.40 -13.42 -9.49
N VAL A 162 -0.49 -14.50 -8.71
CA VAL A 162 -1.50 -14.60 -7.64
C VAL A 162 -1.25 -13.57 -6.52
N ALA A 163 -0.01 -13.40 -6.08
CA ALA A 163 0.37 -12.44 -5.05
C ALA A 163 0.24 -10.97 -5.50
N SER A 164 0.24 -10.71 -6.82
CA SER A 164 0.07 -9.36 -7.35
C SER A 164 -1.39 -8.86 -7.26
N TRP A 165 -2.38 -9.72 -7.13
CA TRP A 165 -3.78 -9.33 -7.02
C TRP A 165 -4.09 -8.51 -5.76
N PRO A 166 -3.66 -8.87 -4.54
CA PRO A 166 -3.75 -7.96 -3.41
C PRO A 166 -3.06 -6.61 -3.65
N GLN A 167 -1.91 -6.61 -4.35
CA GLN A 167 -1.20 -5.38 -4.70
C GLN A 167 -2.00 -4.47 -5.66
N PHE A 168 -2.83 -5.03 -6.54
CA PHE A 168 -3.80 -4.28 -7.34
C PHE A 168 -4.68 -3.37 -6.47
N GLY A 169 -4.98 -3.78 -5.23
CA GLY A 169 -5.86 -3.04 -4.33
C GLY A 169 -5.37 -1.64 -3.99
N ALA A 170 -4.06 -1.40 -3.90
CA ALA A 170 -3.54 -0.08 -3.54
C ALA A 170 -3.84 1.00 -4.60
N PRO A 171 -3.43 0.88 -5.87
CA PRO A 171 -3.81 1.85 -6.88
C PRO A 171 -5.32 1.87 -7.18
N ALA A 172 -6.05 0.75 -7.03
CA ALA A 172 -7.48 0.72 -7.17
C ALA A 172 -8.19 1.47 -6.03
N GLY A 173 -7.71 1.36 -4.80
CA GLY A 173 -8.21 2.14 -3.67
C GLY A 173 -8.02 3.64 -3.87
N LEU A 174 -6.83 4.07 -4.34
CA LEU A 174 -6.58 5.48 -4.66
C LEU A 174 -7.46 5.98 -5.82
N PHE A 175 -7.67 5.15 -6.84
CA PHE A 175 -8.57 5.44 -7.94
C PHE A 175 -9.99 5.73 -7.44
N LEU A 176 -10.55 4.85 -6.61
CA LEU A 176 -11.87 5.01 -6.03
C LEU A 176 -11.96 6.24 -5.10
N ALA A 177 -10.92 6.47 -4.29
CA ALA A 177 -10.85 7.64 -3.40
C ALA A 177 -10.88 8.95 -4.20
N ASN A 178 -10.07 9.04 -5.26
CA ASN A 178 -10.04 10.23 -6.10
C ASN A 178 -11.36 10.46 -6.85
N ILE A 179 -12.00 9.40 -7.36
CA ILE A 179 -13.34 9.50 -7.97
C ILE A 179 -14.38 9.98 -6.94
N ALA A 180 -14.38 9.41 -5.73
CA ALA A 180 -15.31 9.82 -4.69
C ALA A 180 -15.12 11.31 -4.33
N VAL A 181 -13.87 11.75 -4.13
CA VAL A 181 -13.57 13.15 -3.83
C VAL A 181 -13.99 14.08 -4.99
N LEU A 182 -13.68 13.71 -6.23
CA LEU A 182 -14.05 14.50 -7.41
C LEU A 182 -15.58 14.60 -7.56
N PHE A 183 -16.29 13.47 -7.43
CA PHE A 183 -17.75 13.41 -7.54
C PHE A 183 -18.44 14.28 -6.47
N PHE A 184 -18.04 14.12 -5.20
CA PHE A 184 -18.64 14.90 -4.12
C PHE A 184 -18.18 16.36 -4.10
N SER A 185 -16.99 16.67 -4.64
CA SER A 185 -16.58 18.04 -4.90
C SER A 185 -17.49 18.72 -5.94
N TRP A 186 -17.81 18.02 -7.02
CA TRP A 186 -18.73 18.52 -8.05
C TRP A 186 -20.16 18.66 -7.50
N LEU A 187 -20.65 17.66 -6.75
CA LEU A 187 -22.01 17.65 -6.20
C LEU A 187 -22.24 18.76 -5.16
N SER A 188 -21.25 19.01 -4.30
CA SER A 188 -21.35 19.99 -3.22
C SER A 188 -20.95 21.42 -3.62
N GLY A 189 -20.25 21.59 -4.75
CA GLY A 189 -19.79 22.90 -5.22
C GLY A 189 -19.03 23.68 -4.15
N ASP A 190 -19.51 24.89 -3.83
CA ASP A 190 -18.92 25.76 -2.81
C ASP A 190 -19.00 25.20 -1.39
N GLU A 191 -19.95 24.30 -1.13
CA GLU A 191 -20.16 23.65 0.16
C GLU A 191 -19.23 22.45 0.40
N PHE A 192 -18.26 22.20 -0.49
CA PHE A 192 -17.34 21.09 -0.34
C PHE A 192 -16.56 21.11 0.97
N LEU A 193 -16.13 22.30 1.42
CA LEU A 193 -15.40 22.45 2.68
C LEU A 193 -16.31 22.31 3.92
N SER A 194 -17.61 22.52 3.80
CA SER A 194 -18.53 22.38 4.93
C SER A 194 -18.97 20.93 5.15
N TRP A 195 -19.43 20.23 4.12
CA TRP A 195 -19.95 18.86 4.24
C TRP A 195 -19.44 17.89 3.16
N GLY A 196 -19.18 18.38 1.94
CA GLY A 196 -18.90 17.52 0.78
C GLY A 196 -17.74 16.56 0.99
N TRP A 197 -16.66 17.01 1.64
CA TRP A 197 -15.49 16.20 1.93
C TRP A 197 -15.73 15.05 2.91
N ARG A 198 -16.81 15.13 3.73
CA ARG A 198 -17.15 14.13 4.74
C ARG A 198 -17.78 12.88 4.14
N ILE A 199 -18.54 13.02 3.05
CA ILE A 199 -19.31 11.93 2.46
C ILE A 199 -18.42 10.77 1.98
N PRO A 200 -17.28 10.98 1.30
CA PRO A 200 -16.36 9.89 0.98
C PRO A 200 -15.93 9.08 2.20
N PHE A 201 -15.73 9.70 3.36
CA PHE A 201 -15.41 9.00 4.61
C PHE A 201 -16.60 8.23 5.19
N PHE A 202 -17.83 8.74 5.07
CA PHE A 202 -19.03 8.01 5.47
C PHE A 202 -19.25 6.75 4.62
N LEU A 203 -18.86 6.75 3.35
CA LEU A 203 -18.95 5.57 2.49
C LEU A 203 -18.09 4.40 2.99
N SER A 204 -17.06 4.64 3.79
CA SER A 204 -16.22 3.59 4.38
C SER A 204 -17.03 2.55 5.14
N ILE A 205 -18.11 2.95 5.84
CA ILE A 205 -18.91 2.00 6.60
C ILE A 205 -19.61 0.97 5.70
N ILE A 206 -20.03 1.40 4.51
CA ILE A 206 -20.63 0.51 3.50
C ILE A 206 -19.55 -0.42 2.95
N MET A 207 -18.37 0.11 2.64
CA MET A 207 -17.25 -0.68 2.14
C MET A 207 -16.76 -1.72 3.16
N VAL A 208 -16.71 -1.34 4.44
CA VAL A 208 -16.42 -2.27 5.55
C VAL A 208 -17.45 -3.40 5.61
N GLY A 209 -18.75 -3.08 5.48
CA GLY A 209 -19.82 -4.09 5.44
C GLY A 209 -19.62 -5.09 4.30
N ILE A 210 -19.30 -4.61 3.10
CA ILE A 210 -19.00 -5.47 1.92
C ILE A 210 -17.73 -6.31 2.19
N GLY A 211 -16.66 -5.69 2.65
CA GLY A 211 -15.40 -6.38 2.94
C GLY A 211 -15.55 -7.45 4.03
N LEU A 212 -16.31 -7.15 5.08
CA LEU A 212 -16.62 -8.11 6.15
C LEU A 212 -17.42 -9.30 5.63
N TYR A 213 -18.48 -9.04 4.85
CA TYR A 213 -19.29 -10.10 4.23
C TYR A 213 -18.43 -11.05 3.40
N ILE A 214 -17.55 -10.50 2.57
CA ILE A 214 -16.64 -11.29 1.72
C ILE A 214 -15.66 -12.09 2.58
N ARG A 215 -15.02 -11.47 3.60
CA ARG A 215 -14.02 -12.13 4.46
C ARG A 215 -14.62 -13.22 5.37
N LEU A 216 -15.86 -13.10 5.77
CA LEU A 216 -16.56 -14.16 6.51
C LEU A 216 -16.77 -15.41 5.67
N GLY A 217 -16.97 -15.27 4.35
CA GLY A 217 -17.22 -16.36 3.40
C GLY A 217 -15.99 -17.16 2.94
N ILE A 218 -14.77 -16.83 3.39
CA ILE A 218 -13.54 -17.54 3.03
C ILE A 218 -13.03 -18.45 4.15
N PHE A 219 -12.31 -19.51 3.77
CA PHE A 219 -11.63 -20.40 4.71
C PHE A 219 -10.22 -19.91 5.06
N GLU A 220 -9.66 -20.42 6.16
CA GLU A 220 -8.27 -20.20 6.53
C GLU A 220 -7.34 -20.89 5.53
N THR A 221 -6.07 -20.47 5.45
CA THR A 221 -5.12 -20.97 4.46
C THR A 221 -4.69 -22.41 4.75
N PRO A 222 -4.45 -23.24 3.69
CA PRO A 222 -3.99 -24.62 3.88
C PRO A 222 -2.63 -24.70 4.60
N VAL A 223 -1.73 -23.75 4.34
CA VAL A 223 -0.40 -23.69 4.97
C VAL A 223 -0.55 -23.46 6.47
N PHE A 224 -1.37 -22.49 6.90
CA PHE A 224 -1.59 -22.24 8.31
C PHE A 224 -2.31 -23.40 9.02
N SER A 225 -3.31 -23.99 8.38
CA SER A 225 -4.03 -25.16 8.92
C SER A 225 -3.06 -26.32 9.17
N ARG A 226 -2.06 -26.53 8.30
CA ARG A 226 -0.99 -27.54 8.49
C ARG A 226 -0.07 -27.19 9.66
N ILE A 227 0.39 -25.92 9.74
CA ILE A 227 1.23 -25.43 10.84
C ILE A 227 0.54 -25.65 12.20
N LEU A 228 -0.78 -25.40 12.25
CA LEU A 228 -1.58 -25.59 13.45
C LEU A 228 -1.72 -27.08 13.81
N ALA A 229 -1.98 -27.94 12.83
CA ALA A 229 -2.10 -29.39 13.02
C ALA A 229 -0.78 -30.06 13.47
N GLU A 230 0.36 -29.53 13.04
CA GLU A 230 1.68 -30.02 13.43
C GLU A 230 2.23 -29.35 14.70
N GLU A 231 1.43 -28.52 15.40
CA GLU A 231 1.82 -27.77 16.60
C GLU A 231 3.09 -26.91 16.44
N ARG A 232 3.38 -26.47 15.20
CA ARG A 232 4.57 -25.67 14.84
C ARG A 232 4.40 -24.17 14.96
N THR A 233 3.37 -23.70 15.63
CA THR A 233 3.16 -22.26 15.82
C THR A 233 4.24 -21.66 16.73
N ALA A 234 4.80 -20.52 16.30
CA ALA A 234 5.78 -19.81 17.11
C ALA A 234 5.11 -19.16 18.34
N ARG A 235 5.79 -19.18 19.50
CA ARG A 235 5.26 -18.54 20.72
C ARG A 235 5.20 -17.02 20.63
N ALA A 236 6.20 -16.41 19.99
CA ALA A 236 6.31 -14.96 19.82
C ALA A 236 6.83 -14.60 18.41
N PRO A 237 6.03 -14.83 17.34
CA PRO A 237 6.47 -14.72 15.96
C PRO A 237 7.16 -13.39 15.63
N SER A 238 6.55 -12.26 15.99
CA SER A 238 7.10 -10.93 15.70
C SER A 238 8.44 -10.64 16.37
N ILE A 239 8.69 -11.22 17.55
CA ILE A 239 10.00 -11.10 18.22
C ILE A 239 11.01 -12.09 17.61
N GLU A 240 10.55 -13.30 17.29
CA GLU A 240 11.39 -14.37 16.74
C GLU A 240 11.95 -13.99 15.36
N VAL A 241 11.18 -13.25 14.54
CA VAL A 241 11.63 -12.71 13.25
C VAL A 241 12.88 -11.85 13.41
N PHE A 242 12.92 -10.93 14.37
CA PHE A 242 14.10 -10.08 14.59
C PHE A 242 15.32 -10.86 15.08
N LYS A 243 15.10 -12.00 15.75
CA LYS A 243 16.21 -12.85 16.22
C LYS A 243 16.74 -13.77 15.13
N ARG A 244 15.86 -14.31 14.27
CA ARG A 244 16.23 -15.32 13.28
C ARG A 244 16.52 -14.75 11.89
N GLN A 245 15.77 -13.74 11.50
CA GLN A 245 15.78 -13.20 10.14
C GLN A 245 15.92 -11.66 10.10
N PRO A 246 16.82 -11.04 10.91
CA PRO A 246 16.99 -9.58 10.95
C PRO A 246 17.46 -9.00 9.61
N LYS A 247 18.28 -9.76 8.88
CA LYS A 247 18.79 -9.38 7.55
C LYS A 247 17.65 -9.26 6.53
N GLU A 248 16.75 -10.24 6.49
CA GLU A 248 15.59 -10.23 5.60
C GLU A 248 14.64 -9.09 5.91
N VAL A 249 14.40 -8.78 7.20
CA VAL A 249 13.59 -7.63 7.63
C VAL A 249 14.19 -6.31 7.11
N VAL A 250 15.48 -6.09 7.29
CA VAL A 250 16.14 -4.86 6.83
C VAL A 250 16.17 -4.78 5.31
N LEU A 251 16.56 -5.87 4.63
CA LEU A 251 16.66 -5.88 3.16
C LEU A 251 15.31 -5.70 2.50
N THR A 252 14.24 -6.30 3.02
CA THR A 252 12.88 -6.10 2.46
C THR A 252 12.37 -4.69 2.69
N ALA A 253 12.72 -4.05 3.81
CA ALA A 253 12.41 -2.64 4.06
C ALA A 253 13.16 -1.72 3.08
N LEU A 254 14.47 -1.91 2.91
CA LEU A 254 15.29 -1.11 1.99
C LEU A 254 14.89 -1.34 0.52
N ALA A 255 14.56 -2.58 0.16
CA ALA A 255 14.08 -2.89 -1.18
C ALA A 255 12.88 -2.04 -1.57
N ARG A 256 11.96 -1.71 -0.64
CA ARG A 256 10.76 -0.93 -0.93
C ARG A 256 10.96 0.57 -1.11
N MET A 257 12.16 1.11 -0.92
CA MET A 257 12.38 2.55 -1.06
C MET A 257 12.09 3.06 -2.47
N ALA A 258 12.38 2.26 -3.53
CA ALA A 258 12.12 2.60 -4.93
C ALA A 258 10.62 2.65 -5.29
N GLU A 259 9.75 2.12 -4.45
CA GLU A 259 8.29 2.20 -4.62
C GLU A 259 7.71 3.29 -3.72
N GLN A 260 8.11 3.32 -2.43
CA GLN A 260 7.51 4.18 -1.44
C GLN A 260 7.80 5.66 -1.70
N ALA A 261 9.06 6.04 -1.90
CA ALA A 261 9.42 7.44 -2.08
C ALA A 261 8.79 8.05 -3.35
N PRO A 262 9.00 7.53 -4.56
CA PRO A 262 8.39 8.11 -5.74
C PRO A 262 6.86 7.97 -5.74
N GLY A 263 6.31 6.90 -5.17
CA GLY A 263 4.87 6.70 -5.05
C GLY A 263 4.18 7.88 -4.38
N TYR A 264 4.66 8.32 -3.23
CA TYR A 264 4.08 9.48 -2.52
C TYR A 264 4.50 10.83 -3.09
N VAL A 265 5.63 10.93 -3.77
CA VAL A 265 5.97 12.13 -4.54
C VAL A 265 4.97 12.32 -5.69
N TYR A 266 4.67 11.27 -6.45
CA TYR A 266 3.78 11.38 -7.62
C TYR A 266 2.30 11.42 -7.26
N THR A 267 1.88 10.92 -6.11
CA THR A 267 0.45 10.86 -5.76
C THR A 267 0.03 11.85 -4.68
N ALA A 268 0.92 12.24 -3.76
CA ALA A 268 0.62 13.18 -2.69
C ALA A 268 1.26 14.55 -2.92
N TYR A 269 2.59 14.61 -3.13
CA TYR A 269 3.30 15.87 -3.29
C TYR A 269 2.91 16.62 -4.56
N ILE A 270 2.48 15.90 -5.61
CA ILE A 270 2.03 16.51 -6.88
C ILE A 270 0.87 17.51 -6.67
N PHE A 271 0.01 17.34 -5.68
CA PHE A 271 -1.04 18.31 -5.40
C PHE A 271 -0.45 19.66 -4.96
N THR A 272 0.54 19.65 -4.08
CA THR A 272 1.23 20.88 -3.66
C THR A 272 2.06 21.46 -4.81
N PHE A 273 2.89 20.63 -5.44
CA PHE A 273 3.73 21.06 -6.56
C PHE A 273 2.90 21.58 -7.74
N GLY A 274 1.86 20.84 -8.11
CA GLY A 274 0.99 21.16 -9.23
C GLY A 274 0.20 22.46 -9.03
N THR A 275 -0.32 22.69 -7.84
CA THR A 275 -1.10 23.91 -7.56
C THR A 275 -0.22 25.13 -7.33
N VAL A 276 0.87 24.98 -6.54
CA VAL A 276 1.70 26.13 -6.15
C VAL A 276 2.75 26.49 -7.21
N VAL A 277 3.38 25.49 -7.82
CA VAL A 277 4.49 25.70 -8.77
C VAL A 277 4.01 25.77 -10.22
N LEU A 278 3.11 24.84 -10.59
CA LEU A 278 2.63 24.75 -11.98
C LEU A 278 1.37 25.57 -12.25
N GLY A 279 0.68 26.07 -11.19
CA GLY A 279 -0.59 26.77 -11.33
C GLY A 279 -1.73 25.91 -11.87
N ALA A 280 -1.61 24.58 -11.79
CA ALA A 280 -2.60 23.65 -12.29
C ALA A 280 -3.85 23.62 -11.40
N SER A 281 -5.03 23.47 -12.02
CA SER A 281 -6.26 23.33 -11.26
C SER A 281 -6.31 21.98 -10.54
N ARG A 282 -7.01 21.94 -9.42
CA ARG A 282 -7.23 20.72 -8.64
C ARG A 282 -7.88 19.62 -9.47
N ASP A 283 -8.90 19.95 -10.26
CA ASP A 283 -9.65 18.98 -11.06
C ASP A 283 -8.78 18.38 -12.16
N PHE A 284 -7.88 19.18 -12.74
CA PHE A 284 -6.87 18.68 -13.69
C PHE A 284 -5.95 17.64 -13.04
N LEU A 285 -5.43 17.93 -11.83
CA LEU A 285 -4.54 17.01 -11.12
C LEU A 285 -5.27 15.73 -10.70
N LEU A 286 -6.51 15.85 -10.19
CA LEU A 286 -7.33 14.68 -9.83
C LEU A 286 -7.62 13.81 -11.06
N THR A 287 -7.99 14.43 -12.19
CA THR A 287 -8.25 13.69 -13.44
C THR A 287 -7.00 12.97 -13.95
N ALA A 288 -5.85 13.62 -13.93
CA ALA A 288 -4.58 13.00 -14.32
C ALA A 288 -4.21 11.82 -13.39
N LEU A 289 -4.44 11.96 -12.07
CA LEU A 289 -4.20 10.88 -11.12
C LEU A 289 -5.20 9.73 -11.24
N ILE A 290 -6.45 9.98 -11.62
CA ILE A 290 -7.43 8.93 -11.93
C ILE A 290 -6.92 8.08 -13.09
N VAL A 291 -6.44 8.70 -14.18
CA VAL A 291 -5.85 7.98 -15.32
C VAL A 291 -4.58 7.24 -14.90
N CYS A 292 -3.71 7.89 -14.14
CA CYS A 292 -2.48 7.33 -13.59
C CYS A 292 -2.73 6.03 -12.79
N THR A 293 -3.67 6.09 -11.86
CA THR A 293 -4.01 4.95 -11.01
C THR A 293 -4.72 3.84 -11.78
N ALA A 294 -5.56 4.19 -12.77
CA ALA A 294 -6.18 3.22 -13.66
C ALA A 294 -5.14 2.42 -14.46
N LEU A 295 -4.17 3.09 -15.06
CA LEU A 295 -3.04 2.44 -15.73
C LEU A 295 -2.22 1.61 -14.74
N GLY A 296 -2.01 2.13 -13.53
CA GLY A 296 -1.25 1.48 -12.47
C GLY A 296 -1.87 0.15 -12.05
N PHE A 297 -3.16 0.11 -11.69
CA PHE A 297 -3.75 -1.14 -11.23
C PHE A 297 -3.88 -2.19 -12.32
N LEU A 298 -4.09 -1.80 -13.59
CA LEU A 298 -4.08 -2.74 -14.71
C LEU A 298 -2.70 -3.35 -14.95
N TRP A 299 -1.63 -2.58 -14.71
CA TRP A 299 -0.25 -3.03 -14.93
C TRP A 299 0.27 -3.99 -13.86
N VAL A 300 -0.21 -3.90 -12.61
CA VAL A 300 0.26 -4.72 -11.48
C VAL A 300 0.18 -6.24 -11.75
N PRO A 301 -0.97 -6.82 -12.15
CA PRO A 301 -1.05 -8.25 -12.43
C PRO A 301 -0.18 -8.67 -13.62
N ILE A 302 -0.01 -7.81 -14.63
CA ILE A 302 0.85 -8.05 -15.78
C ILE A 302 2.31 -8.18 -15.31
N ALA A 303 2.78 -7.22 -14.49
CA ALA A 303 4.12 -7.24 -13.92
C ALA A 303 4.34 -8.47 -13.01
N GLY A 304 3.33 -8.82 -12.21
CA GLY A 304 3.34 -10.06 -11.40
C GLY A 304 3.48 -11.31 -12.25
N HIS A 305 2.70 -11.43 -13.33
CA HIS A 305 2.80 -12.55 -14.27
C HIS A 305 4.15 -12.62 -14.99
N LEU A 306 4.66 -11.49 -15.46
CA LEU A 306 5.98 -11.43 -16.10
C LEU A 306 7.09 -11.88 -15.13
N SER A 307 6.96 -11.58 -13.85
CA SER A 307 7.93 -11.98 -12.83
C SER A 307 8.03 -13.48 -12.61
N ASP A 308 6.96 -14.23 -12.87
CA ASP A 308 6.98 -15.70 -12.81
C ASP A 308 7.85 -16.32 -13.92
N ARG A 309 8.03 -15.61 -15.04
CA ARG A 309 8.84 -16.05 -16.20
C ARG A 309 10.27 -15.51 -16.15
N VAL A 310 10.43 -14.22 -15.88
CA VAL A 310 11.72 -13.52 -15.89
C VAL A 310 12.53 -13.80 -14.60
N GLY A 311 11.85 -14.13 -13.52
CA GLY A 311 12.38 -14.20 -12.17
C GLY A 311 12.00 -12.95 -11.35
N ARG A 312 11.59 -13.15 -10.09
CA ARG A 312 11.07 -12.06 -9.24
C ARG A 312 12.09 -10.97 -8.98
N ARG A 313 13.30 -11.38 -8.59
CA ARG A 313 14.39 -10.45 -8.31
C ARG A 313 14.79 -9.63 -9.52
N ARG A 314 14.90 -10.28 -10.71
CA ARG A 314 15.24 -9.57 -11.95
C ARG A 314 14.18 -8.56 -12.34
N MET A 315 12.90 -8.96 -12.33
CA MET A 315 11.80 -8.07 -12.66
C MET A 315 11.71 -6.90 -11.68
N TYR A 316 11.95 -7.16 -10.39
CA TYR A 316 12.02 -6.15 -9.35
C TYR A 316 13.11 -5.10 -9.63
N MET A 317 14.33 -5.55 -9.95
CA MET A 317 15.45 -4.66 -10.28
C MET A 317 15.19 -3.82 -11.54
N ILE A 318 14.57 -4.41 -12.55
CA ILE A 318 14.15 -3.66 -13.77
C ILE A 318 13.19 -2.54 -13.37
N GLY A 319 12.17 -2.84 -12.58
CA GLY A 319 11.22 -1.85 -12.09
C GLY A 319 11.87 -0.77 -11.22
N ALA A 320 12.79 -1.14 -10.31
CA ALA A 320 13.51 -0.20 -9.46
C ALA A 320 14.43 0.74 -10.26
N SER A 321 15.11 0.21 -11.29
CA SER A 321 15.92 1.03 -12.21
C SER A 321 15.04 2.00 -12.99
N PHE A 322 13.92 1.51 -13.52
CA PHE A 322 12.99 2.34 -14.28
C PHE A 322 12.36 3.42 -13.37
N SER A 323 11.95 3.07 -12.15
CA SER A 323 11.42 4.03 -11.17
C SER A 323 12.44 5.10 -10.79
N GLY A 324 13.70 4.72 -10.55
CA GLY A 324 14.78 5.66 -10.21
C GLY A 324 15.09 6.65 -11.31
N LEU A 325 15.10 6.20 -12.57
CA LEU A 325 15.40 7.04 -13.72
C LEU A 325 14.22 7.90 -14.20
N PHE A 326 12.99 7.39 -14.02
CA PHE A 326 11.79 8.07 -14.48
C PHE A 326 11.58 9.44 -13.81
N GLY A 327 12.10 9.66 -12.61
CA GLY A 327 12.03 10.94 -11.94
C GLY A 327 12.58 12.10 -12.78
N PHE A 328 13.65 11.89 -13.52
CA PHE A 328 14.22 12.91 -14.41
C PHE A 328 13.29 13.22 -15.58
N PHE A 329 12.72 12.21 -16.20
CA PHE A 329 11.76 12.38 -17.30
C PHE A 329 10.47 13.05 -16.81
N TYR A 330 9.99 12.67 -15.62
CA TYR A 330 8.81 13.25 -14.98
C TYR A 330 8.97 14.76 -14.77
N PHE A 331 10.03 15.20 -14.10
CA PHE A 331 10.24 16.62 -13.82
C PHE A 331 10.63 17.42 -15.07
N TRP A 332 11.26 16.77 -16.06
CA TRP A 332 11.47 17.39 -17.36
C TRP A 332 10.14 17.73 -18.04
N LEU A 333 9.19 16.79 -18.10
CA LEU A 333 7.87 17.01 -18.68
C LEU A 333 7.07 18.07 -17.89
N LEU A 334 7.13 18.06 -16.55
CA LEU A 334 6.47 19.08 -15.72
C LEU A 334 7.05 20.47 -15.99
N GLY A 335 8.34 20.57 -16.22
CA GLY A 335 9.04 21.83 -16.50
C GLY A 335 8.72 22.45 -17.88
N THR A 336 8.04 21.73 -18.77
CA THR A 336 7.66 22.26 -20.09
C THR A 336 6.55 23.32 -20.03
N GLY A 337 5.76 23.34 -18.94
CA GLY A 337 4.59 24.20 -18.82
C GLY A 337 3.40 23.83 -19.74
N SER A 338 3.55 22.81 -20.59
CA SER A 338 2.47 22.35 -21.46
C SER A 338 1.47 21.49 -20.70
N PRO A 339 0.18 21.83 -20.64
CA PRO A 339 -0.84 21.07 -19.93
C PRO A 339 -0.91 19.60 -20.36
N GLY A 340 -0.75 19.31 -21.68
CA GLY A 340 -0.78 17.94 -22.20
C GLY A 340 0.44 17.11 -21.74
N LEU A 341 1.64 17.71 -21.68
CA LEU A 341 2.85 17.03 -21.21
C LEU A 341 2.85 16.87 -19.69
N ILE A 342 2.31 17.82 -18.95
CA ILE A 342 2.08 17.71 -17.50
C ILE A 342 1.11 16.55 -17.21
N PHE A 343 -0.01 16.50 -17.94
CA PHE A 343 -0.97 15.40 -17.82
C PHE A 343 -0.31 14.05 -18.10
N LEU A 344 0.47 13.96 -19.18
CA LEU A 344 1.20 12.74 -19.59
C LEU A 344 2.19 12.30 -18.51
N ALA A 345 2.96 13.23 -17.94
CA ALA A 345 3.90 12.97 -16.87
C ALA A 345 3.19 12.31 -15.67
N ILE A 346 2.08 12.89 -15.21
CA ILE A 346 1.31 12.39 -14.10
C ILE A 346 0.68 11.03 -14.46
N ALA A 347 0.04 10.92 -15.62
CA ALA A 347 -0.64 9.70 -16.06
C ALA A 347 0.29 8.49 -16.13
N LEU A 348 1.55 8.68 -16.52
CA LEU A 348 2.53 7.60 -16.65
C LEU A 348 3.33 7.32 -15.37
N SER A 349 3.23 8.18 -14.35
CA SER A 349 4.16 8.18 -13.21
C SER A 349 4.14 6.89 -12.36
N LEU A 350 3.02 6.20 -12.28
CA LEU A 350 2.94 4.94 -11.54
C LEU A 350 3.41 3.71 -12.33
N LEU A 351 3.49 3.74 -13.67
CA LEU A 351 3.89 2.56 -14.45
C LEU A 351 5.27 2.00 -14.05
N PRO A 352 6.33 2.83 -13.92
CA PRO A 352 7.62 2.36 -13.42
C PRO A 352 7.53 1.68 -12.07
N ILE A 353 6.78 2.29 -11.14
CA ILE A 353 6.58 1.80 -9.78
C ILE A 353 5.81 0.47 -9.79
N MET A 354 4.73 0.37 -10.56
CA MET A 354 3.92 -0.84 -10.62
C MET A 354 4.65 -2.01 -11.27
N THR A 355 5.71 -1.75 -12.05
CA THR A 355 6.59 -2.79 -12.60
C THR A 355 7.35 -3.54 -11.52
N LEU A 356 7.79 -2.87 -10.46
CA LEU A 356 8.41 -3.53 -9.29
C LEU A 356 7.37 -3.95 -8.25
N TYR A 357 6.25 -3.25 -8.16
CA TYR A 357 5.20 -3.48 -7.15
C TYR A 357 4.48 -4.82 -7.37
N GLY A 358 4.25 -5.22 -8.63
CA GLY A 358 3.65 -6.51 -8.97
C GLY A 358 4.39 -7.71 -8.38
N PRO A 359 5.69 -7.91 -8.67
CA PRO A 359 6.49 -9.01 -8.13
C PRO A 359 6.85 -8.87 -6.65
N GLN A 360 6.75 -7.67 -6.07
CA GLN A 360 7.21 -7.33 -4.73
C GLN A 360 6.59 -8.21 -3.64
N ALA A 361 5.29 -8.46 -3.74
CA ALA A 361 4.57 -9.25 -2.73
C ALA A 361 5.13 -10.67 -2.59
N ALA A 362 5.33 -11.35 -3.72
CA ALA A 362 5.92 -12.67 -3.71
C ALA A 362 7.40 -12.64 -3.27
N LEU A 363 8.20 -11.69 -3.77
CA LEU A 363 9.60 -11.53 -3.40
C LEU A 363 9.79 -11.36 -1.90
N ILE A 364 8.98 -10.51 -1.27
CA ILE A 364 9.05 -10.27 0.18
C ILE A 364 8.54 -11.48 0.96
N ALA A 365 7.36 -12.01 0.64
CA ALA A 365 6.76 -13.10 1.39
C ALA A 365 7.60 -14.39 1.33
N GLU A 366 8.23 -14.67 0.19
CA GLU A 366 9.11 -15.82 0.01
C GLU A 366 10.47 -15.69 0.71
N SER A 367 10.83 -14.51 1.20
CA SER A 367 12.07 -14.29 1.95
C SER A 367 11.99 -14.77 3.41
N PHE A 368 10.79 -15.15 3.89
CA PHE A 368 10.57 -15.53 5.29
C PHE A 368 10.10 -16.97 5.46
N GLU A 369 10.51 -17.59 6.57
CA GLU A 369 10.06 -18.95 6.96
C GLU A 369 8.53 -19.01 7.09
N PRO A 370 7.86 -20.14 6.72
CA PRO A 370 6.40 -20.26 6.73
C PRO A 370 5.73 -19.86 8.06
N ARG A 371 6.31 -20.25 9.20
CA ARG A 371 5.79 -19.98 10.55
C ARG A 371 5.97 -18.54 11.04
N LEU A 372 6.84 -17.76 10.40
CA LEU A 372 7.16 -16.36 10.73
C LEU A 372 6.79 -15.40 9.59
N ARG A 373 6.17 -15.91 8.53
CA ARG A 373 6.01 -15.21 7.26
C ARG A 373 5.09 -14.00 7.36
N TYR A 374 3.99 -14.10 8.10
CA TYR A 374 3.10 -12.95 8.31
C TYR A 374 3.83 -11.83 9.04
N SER A 375 4.43 -12.16 10.19
CA SER A 375 5.19 -11.20 11.00
C SER A 375 6.37 -10.62 10.21
N GLY A 376 7.18 -11.47 9.58
CA GLY A 376 8.37 -11.04 8.84
C GLY A 376 8.06 -10.19 7.63
N ALA A 377 7.18 -10.67 6.77
CA ALA A 377 6.80 -9.95 5.57
C ALA A 377 6.06 -8.64 5.92
N GLY A 378 5.15 -8.67 6.89
CA GLY A 378 4.43 -7.48 7.34
C GLY A 378 5.35 -6.43 7.94
N ILE A 379 6.22 -6.78 8.86
CA ILE A 379 7.16 -5.85 9.52
C ILE A 379 8.14 -5.29 8.48
N GLY A 380 8.80 -6.14 7.68
CA GLY A 380 9.73 -5.70 6.64
C GLY A 380 9.06 -4.77 5.63
N TYR A 381 7.83 -5.09 5.24
CA TYR A 381 7.02 -4.25 4.34
C TYR A 381 6.73 -2.88 4.96
N GLN A 382 6.33 -2.80 6.21
CA GLN A 382 5.88 -1.54 6.82
C GLN A 382 7.01 -0.65 7.33
N LEU A 383 8.19 -1.19 7.61
CA LEU A 383 9.35 -0.36 7.98
C LEU A 383 9.73 0.65 6.88
N ALA A 384 9.61 0.27 5.61
CA ALA A 384 9.83 1.18 4.49
C ALA A 384 8.90 2.41 4.52
N SER A 385 7.72 2.26 5.09
CA SER A 385 6.74 3.33 5.19
C SER A 385 7.24 4.50 6.04
N ILE A 386 7.96 4.23 7.14
CA ILE A 386 8.58 5.28 7.97
C ILE A 386 9.83 5.85 7.29
N ILE A 387 10.65 4.99 6.66
CA ILE A 387 11.95 5.39 6.12
C ILE A 387 11.78 6.21 4.84
N ALA A 388 10.86 5.84 3.97
CA ALA A 388 10.73 6.41 2.63
C ALA A 388 9.34 6.95 2.32
N GLY A 389 8.25 6.28 2.72
CA GLY A 389 6.91 6.67 2.32
C GLY A 389 6.43 7.98 2.94
N GLY A 390 6.36 8.02 4.26
CA GLY A 390 5.88 9.18 4.99
C GLY A 390 6.75 10.43 4.86
N PRO A 391 8.09 10.34 4.92
CA PRO A 391 8.98 11.47 4.74
C PRO A 391 9.04 12.01 3.31
N ALA A 392 8.71 11.23 2.29
CA ALA A 392 8.94 11.60 0.89
C ALA A 392 8.32 12.94 0.47
N PRO A 393 7.07 13.29 0.81
CA PRO A 393 6.52 14.60 0.45
C PRO A 393 7.24 15.75 1.13
N PHE A 394 7.69 15.58 2.38
CA PHE A 394 8.47 16.60 3.11
C PHE A 394 9.86 16.77 2.50
N ILE A 395 10.55 15.66 2.20
CA ILE A 395 11.87 15.68 1.57
C ILE A 395 11.77 16.36 0.20
N ALA A 396 10.75 16.02 -0.59
CA ALA A 396 10.51 16.63 -1.89
C ALA A 396 10.27 18.14 -1.78
N ALA A 397 9.44 18.57 -0.83
CA ALA A 397 9.19 20.00 -0.58
C ALA A 397 10.47 20.73 -0.13
N ALA A 398 11.24 20.16 0.79
CA ALA A 398 12.49 20.73 1.28
C ALA A 398 13.56 20.84 0.17
N LEU A 399 13.69 19.78 -0.65
CA LEU A 399 14.62 19.79 -1.79
C LEU A 399 14.22 20.85 -2.82
N PHE A 400 12.93 20.96 -3.12
CA PHE A 400 12.46 21.98 -4.05
C PHE A 400 12.67 23.40 -3.49
N ALA A 401 12.38 23.62 -2.20
CA ALA A 401 12.62 24.91 -1.55
C ALA A 401 14.12 25.32 -1.54
N ALA A 402 15.02 24.34 -1.34
CA ALA A 402 16.45 24.59 -1.29
C ALA A 402 17.09 24.81 -2.65
N PHE A 403 16.68 24.07 -3.66
CA PHE A 403 17.34 24.05 -4.97
C PHE A 403 16.51 24.67 -6.11
N HIS A 404 15.25 25.00 -5.86
CA HIS A 404 14.28 25.50 -6.85
C HIS A 404 14.23 24.68 -8.13
N SER A 405 14.46 23.36 -8.02
CA SER A 405 14.55 22.42 -9.14
C SER A 405 13.91 21.08 -8.81
N GLY A 406 13.03 20.60 -9.71
CA GLY A 406 12.47 19.26 -9.64
C GLY A 406 13.51 18.15 -9.78
N TYR A 407 14.65 18.45 -10.42
CA TYR A 407 15.74 17.49 -10.57
C TYR A 407 16.39 17.10 -9.22
N ALA A 408 16.37 17.97 -8.22
CA ALA A 408 16.82 17.61 -6.88
C ALA A 408 15.96 16.46 -6.29
N ILE A 409 14.65 16.50 -6.55
CA ILE A 409 13.74 15.43 -6.17
C ILE A 409 14.00 14.17 -7.01
N ALA A 410 14.31 14.31 -8.31
CA ALA A 410 14.66 13.17 -9.17
C ALA A 410 15.93 12.45 -8.68
N PHE A 411 16.95 13.17 -8.21
CA PHE A 411 18.15 12.57 -7.58
C PHE A 411 17.82 11.83 -6.28
N TYR A 412 16.92 12.34 -5.46
CA TYR A 412 16.43 11.64 -4.27
C TYR A 412 15.74 10.32 -4.66
N ILE A 413 14.88 10.33 -5.66
CA ILE A 413 14.20 9.13 -6.20
C ILE A 413 15.23 8.13 -6.75
N LEU A 414 16.23 8.60 -7.49
CA LEU A 414 17.31 7.76 -8.00
C LEU A 414 18.10 7.10 -6.85
N GLY A 415 18.41 7.84 -5.80
CA GLY A 415 19.07 7.31 -4.60
C GLY A 415 18.26 6.19 -3.94
N CYS A 416 16.95 6.38 -3.79
CA CYS A 416 16.05 5.33 -3.33
C CYS A 416 16.05 4.10 -4.24
N GLY A 417 16.09 4.31 -5.57
CA GLY A 417 16.20 3.26 -6.57
C GLY A 417 17.48 2.43 -6.42
N VAL A 418 18.62 3.08 -6.26
CA VAL A 418 19.92 2.43 -6.06
C VAL A 418 19.94 1.59 -4.78
N ILE A 419 19.44 2.14 -3.66
CA ILE A 419 19.35 1.41 -2.39
C ILE A 419 18.48 0.15 -2.56
N SER A 420 17.35 0.28 -3.24
CA SER A 420 16.43 -0.84 -3.48
C SER A 420 17.04 -1.92 -4.37
N ILE A 421 17.81 -1.55 -5.40
CA ILE A 421 18.52 -2.51 -6.25
C ILE A 421 19.56 -3.28 -5.44
N VAL A 422 20.36 -2.60 -4.62
CA VAL A 422 21.35 -3.22 -3.76
C VAL A 422 20.69 -4.19 -2.77
N ALA A 423 19.61 -3.76 -2.14
CA ALA A 423 18.86 -4.63 -1.23
C ALA A 423 18.30 -5.87 -1.94
N ALA A 424 17.71 -5.70 -3.13
CA ALA A 424 17.19 -6.82 -3.94
C ALA A 424 18.29 -7.80 -4.38
N LEU A 425 19.49 -7.32 -4.69
CA LEU A 425 20.65 -8.17 -5.02
C LEU A 425 21.09 -9.04 -3.84
N LEU A 426 20.97 -8.53 -2.61
CA LEU A 426 21.34 -9.23 -1.37
C LEU A 426 20.26 -10.19 -0.88
N LEU A 427 18.99 -10.04 -1.32
CA LEU A 427 17.91 -10.99 -1.06
C LEU A 427 18.10 -12.27 -1.89
N LYS A 428 17.75 -13.41 -1.29
CA LYS A 428 17.74 -14.69 -1.99
C LYS A 428 16.54 -14.75 -2.96
N ASP A 429 16.76 -15.28 -4.17
CA ASP A 429 15.68 -15.49 -5.13
C ASP A 429 15.08 -16.90 -4.94
N HIS A 430 13.80 -16.93 -4.56
CA HIS A 430 13.02 -18.14 -4.35
C HIS A 430 12.02 -18.42 -5.48
N THR A 431 12.21 -17.79 -6.65
CA THR A 431 11.37 -18.03 -7.82
C THR A 431 11.25 -19.51 -8.13
N ASN A 432 10.03 -20.03 -8.22
CA ASN A 432 9.71 -21.43 -8.52
C ASN A 432 10.18 -22.48 -7.49
N LYS A 433 10.68 -22.07 -6.31
CA LYS A 433 11.00 -23.01 -5.22
C LYS A 433 9.76 -23.35 -4.39
N ASN A 434 9.81 -24.50 -3.70
CA ASN A 434 8.74 -24.86 -2.78
C ASN A 434 8.72 -23.90 -1.57
N ILE A 435 7.58 -23.24 -1.35
CA ILE A 435 7.41 -22.24 -0.30
C ILE A 435 7.38 -22.87 1.11
N ASP A 436 7.01 -24.16 1.20
CA ASP A 436 6.91 -24.90 2.47
C ASP A 436 8.29 -25.38 2.97
N GLU A 437 9.30 -25.40 2.09
CA GLU A 437 10.65 -25.90 2.35
C GLU A 437 11.72 -24.81 2.43
N VAL A 438 11.31 -23.53 2.51
CA VAL A 438 12.27 -22.43 2.68
C VAL A 438 12.90 -22.54 4.06
N ASP A 439 13.95 -23.35 4.15
CA ASP A 439 14.85 -23.41 5.31
C ASP A 439 15.84 -22.26 5.19
N VAL A 440 15.68 -21.26 6.03
CA VAL A 440 16.64 -20.16 6.18
C VAL A 440 17.56 -20.58 7.32
N SER A 441 18.43 -21.57 7.06
CA SER A 441 19.52 -21.86 7.96
C SER A 441 20.40 -20.61 8.11
N PRO A 442 20.74 -20.20 9.33
CA PRO A 442 21.67 -19.10 9.55
C PRO A 442 23.02 -19.47 8.91
N LEU A 443 23.52 -18.58 8.03
CA LEU A 443 24.92 -18.57 7.61
C LEU A 443 25.75 -17.98 8.71
#